data_18ae31031dcbbc03526ebc42422aed70
#
_entry.id   18ae31031dcbbc03526ebc42422aed70
#
_cell.length_a   1.000
_cell.length_b   1.000
_cell.length_c   1.000
_cell.angle_alpha   90.00
_cell.angle_beta   90.00
_cell.angle_gamma   90.00
#
_symmetry.space_group_name_H-M   'P 1'
#
loop_
_entity.id
_entity.type
_entity.pdbx_description
1 polymer ?
#
loop_
_entity_poly.entity_id
_entity_poly.type
_entity_poly.pdbx_seq_one_letter_code
_entity_poly.pdbx_strand_id
1 'polypeptide(L)'
;MVSALNPERGDVNFVIVSDLGDFGGGDQKPVAKTVGDFAASFRPTAILNLGDTFHYFGVESTEDPGWQSNFENIYTAPALHNMWYCALGNHDYEGNTQAEIDYTAKSRRWNLPARYYTKTFRGKGTTVEVIFLDTNPYLQRERTQPELYPDASLQDTAAQSRWLADELAHADADWVIVAAHHPVYSSRNDAVHQRADIQAHIEPILAARRPDIYLSGDVHCFEHFRSADGRTDYVTCTSGSNAYPVDAV
;
A
#
# COMPACT_ATOMS: atom_id res chain seq x y z
N MET A 1 -18.86 -17.92 5.69
CA MET A 1 -19.43 -17.11 6.79
C MET A 1 -18.29 -16.25 7.29
N VAL A 2 -18.29 -14.96 6.97
CA VAL A 2 -17.38 -14.00 7.61
C VAL A 2 -17.87 -13.88 9.05
N SER A 3 -17.07 -14.34 10.01
CA SER A 3 -17.38 -14.06 11.41
C SER A 3 -17.41 -12.55 11.57
N ALA A 4 -18.49 -12.01 12.12
CA ALA A 4 -18.57 -10.60 12.41
C ALA A 4 -17.39 -10.22 13.32
N LEU A 5 -16.40 -9.54 12.76
CA LEU A 5 -15.40 -8.85 13.53
C LEU A 5 -16.18 -7.80 14.34
N ASN A 6 -16.19 -7.92 15.63
CA ASN A 6 -16.78 -6.92 16.53
C ASN A 6 -15.62 -6.28 17.30
N PRO A 7 -14.88 -5.34 16.68
CA PRO A 7 -13.75 -4.72 17.34
C PRO A 7 -14.28 -3.90 18.52
N GLU A 8 -13.66 -4.11 19.66
CA GLU A 8 -13.97 -3.32 20.84
C GLU A 8 -13.60 -1.84 20.61
N ARG A 9 -14.33 -0.94 21.24
CA ARG A 9 -14.04 0.50 21.16
C ARG A 9 -12.65 0.76 21.74
N GLY A 10 -11.74 1.25 20.91
CA GLY A 10 -10.36 1.57 21.30
C GLY A 10 -9.31 0.64 20.71
N ASP A 11 -9.71 -0.40 19.98
CA ASP A 11 -8.78 -1.19 19.19
C ASP A 11 -8.27 -0.42 17.97
N VAL A 12 -7.08 -0.76 17.48
CA VAL A 12 -6.56 -0.26 16.20
C VAL A 12 -7.07 -1.15 15.09
N ASN A 13 -7.79 -0.56 14.14
CA ASN A 13 -8.40 -1.28 13.04
C ASN A 13 -8.11 -0.56 11.73
N PHE A 14 -7.77 -1.31 10.69
CA PHE A 14 -7.52 -0.76 9.37
C PHE A 14 -8.46 -1.35 8.32
N VAL A 15 -8.80 -0.55 7.33
CA VAL A 15 -9.17 -1.01 6.00
C VAL A 15 -7.91 -0.95 5.16
N ILE A 16 -7.60 -2.02 4.46
CA ILE A 16 -6.45 -2.11 3.57
C ILE A 16 -6.96 -2.20 2.15
N VAL A 17 -6.45 -1.35 1.28
CA VAL A 17 -6.81 -1.27 -0.13
C VAL A 17 -5.56 -1.10 -0.99
N SER A 18 -5.65 -1.48 -2.26
CA SER A 18 -4.60 -1.33 -3.25
C SER A 18 -5.19 -1.35 -4.65
N ASP A 19 -4.43 -0.88 -5.63
CA ASP A 19 -4.77 -1.01 -7.06
C ASP A 19 -6.17 -0.47 -7.37
N LEU A 20 -6.41 0.76 -6.94
CA LEU A 20 -7.75 1.34 -6.84
C LEU A 20 -8.25 1.93 -8.16
N GLY A 21 -7.33 2.45 -8.98
CA GLY A 21 -7.66 3.31 -10.11
C GLY A 21 -8.36 2.56 -11.25
N ASP A 22 -9.43 3.14 -11.77
CA ASP A 22 -10.05 2.79 -13.06
C ASP A 22 -11.03 3.91 -13.49
N PHE A 23 -10.75 5.16 -13.12
CA PHE A 23 -11.57 6.34 -13.43
C PHE A 23 -13.06 6.16 -13.08
N GLY A 24 -13.37 5.35 -12.07
CA GLY A 24 -14.73 4.99 -11.69
C GLY A 24 -15.38 3.95 -12.61
N GLY A 25 -14.60 3.33 -13.51
CA GLY A 25 -14.99 2.23 -14.37
C GLY A 25 -14.83 0.86 -13.71
N GLY A 26 -14.92 -0.20 -14.51
CA GLY A 26 -14.74 -1.57 -14.05
C GLY A 26 -15.50 -1.88 -12.76
N ASP A 27 -14.82 -2.53 -11.85
CA ASP A 27 -15.36 -2.87 -10.53
C ASP A 27 -15.05 -1.82 -9.45
N GLN A 28 -14.40 -0.70 -9.77
CA GLN A 28 -13.96 0.29 -8.78
C GLN A 28 -15.12 0.82 -7.91
N LYS A 29 -16.22 1.27 -8.52
CA LYS A 29 -17.40 1.79 -7.78
C LYS A 29 -18.11 0.71 -6.95
N PRO A 30 -18.39 -0.49 -7.47
CA PRO A 30 -18.92 -1.60 -6.68
C PRO A 30 -18.02 -1.98 -5.50
N VAL A 31 -16.71 -2.04 -5.72
CA VAL A 31 -15.73 -2.34 -4.65
C VAL A 31 -15.71 -1.21 -3.62
N ALA A 32 -15.61 0.05 -4.04
CA ALA A 32 -15.65 1.21 -3.14
C ALA A 32 -16.91 1.22 -2.25
N LYS A 33 -18.07 0.89 -2.85
CA LYS A 33 -19.32 0.75 -2.09
C LYS A 33 -19.22 -0.38 -1.06
N THR A 34 -18.74 -1.56 -1.45
CA THR A 34 -18.64 -2.73 -0.58
C THR A 34 -17.67 -2.46 0.58
N VAL A 35 -16.52 -1.85 0.28
CA VAL A 35 -15.52 -1.45 1.29
C VAL A 35 -16.13 -0.41 2.25
N GLY A 36 -16.89 0.55 1.74
CA GLY A 36 -17.59 1.55 2.55
C GLY A 36 -18.64 0.94 3.48
N ASP A 37 -19.47 0.03 2.97
CA ASP A 37 -20.47 -0.68 3.76
C ASP A 37 -19.83 -1.53 4.86
N PHE A 38 -18.73 -2.23 4.53
CA PHE A 38 -17.97 -3.02 5.48
C PHE A 38 -17.30 -2.14 6.54
N ALA A 39 -16.62 -1.07 6.14
CA ALA A 39 -15.96 -0.12 7.04
C ALA A 39 -16.95 0.52 8.05
N ALA A 40 -18.19 0.76 7.63
CA ALA A 40 -19.22 1.30 8.51
C ALA A 40 -19.55 0.37 9.69
N SER A 41 -19.32 -0.94 9.56
CA SER A 41 -19.62 -1.94 10.59
C SER A 41 -18.65 -1.90 11.77
N PHE A 42 -17.39 -1.47 11.58
CA PHE A 42 -16.38 -1.48 12.63
C PHE A 42 -15.64 -0.15 12.88
N ARG A 43 -15.85 0.87 12.03
CA ARG A 43 -15.23 2.21 12.15
C ARG A 43 -13.71 2.14 12.19
N PRO A 44 -13.05 1.99 11.03
CA PRO A 44 -11.60 1.86 10.96
C PRO A 44 -10.90 3.07 11.59
N THR A 45 -9.76 2.82 12.22
CA THR A 45 -8.86 3.87 12.73
C THR A 45 -8.27 4.67 11.58
N ALA A 46 -7.91 3.98 10.49
CA ALA A 46 -7.38 4.56 9.25
C ALA A 46 -7.62 3.61 8.08
N ILE A 47 -7.40 4.11 6.88
CA ILE A 47 -7.31 3.33 5.66
C ILE A 47 -5.83 3.29 5.25
N LEU A 48 -5.31 2.10 4.93
CA LEU A 48 -3.97 1.91 4.38
C LEU A 48 -4.13 1.64 2.89
N ASN A 49 -3.62 2.54 2.07
CA ASN A 49 -3.61 2.42 0.62
C ASN A 49 -2.20 2.01 0.17
N LEU A 50 -2.09 0.86 -0.45
CA LEU A 50 -0.81 0.24 -0.80
C LEU A 50 -0.31 0.60 -2.22
N GLY A 51 -0.84 1.67 -2.81
CA GLY A 51 -0.40 2.18 -4.11
C GLY A 51 -1.35 1.84 -5.27
N ASP A 52 -0.97 2.29 -6.44
CA ASP A 52 -1.76 2.23 -7.68
C ASP A 52 -3.16 2.83 -7.51
N THR A 53 -3.16 4.07 -7.01
CA THR A 53 -4.40 4.82 -6.86
C THR A 53 -4.90 5.35 -8.20
N PHE A 54 -4.00 5.56 -9.15
CA PHE A 54 -4.29 6.21 -10.44
C PHE A 54 -3.88 5.32 -11.63
N HIS A 55 -4.60 4.23 -11.86
CA HIS A 55 -4.50 3.48 -13.10
C HIS A 55 -5.13 4.31 -14.25
N TYR A 56 -4.54 4.48 -15.38
CA TYR A 56 -3.14 4.25 -15.70
C TYR A 56 -2.50 5.63 -15.78
N PHE A 57 -1.20 5.78 -15.67
CA PHE A 57 -0.45 7.03 -15.88
C PHE A 57 -0.38 8.02 -14.70
N GLY A 58 -0.80 7.65 -13.49
CA GLY A 58 -0.68 8.52 -12.32
C GLY A 58 -1.48 9.82 -12.43
N VAL A 59 -0.99 10.86 -11.77
CA VAL A 59 -1.51 12.25 -11.87
C VAL A 59 -0.40 13.20 -12.28
N GLU A 60 -0.72 14.29 -13.00
CA GLU A 60 0.27 15.28 -13.43
C GLU A 60 0.49 16.39 -12.40
N SER A 61 -0.54 16.71 -11.63
CA SER A 61 -0.50 17.79 -10.63
C SER A 61 -1.52 17.59 -9.52
N THR A 62 -1.45 18.44 -8.50
CA THR A 62 -2.48 18.47 -7.45
C THR A 62 -3.86 18.94 -7.92
N GLU A 63 -3.97 19.47 -9.14
CA GLU A 63 -5.24 19.88 -9.78
C GLU A 63 -5.72 18.88 -10.83
N ASP A 64 -5.01 17.76 -11.00
CA ASP A 64 -5.37 16.74 -11.98
C ASP A 64 -6.81 16.23 -11.75
N PRO A 65 -7.64 16.13 -12.80
CA PRO A 65 -8.99 15.57 -12.68
C PRO A 65 -9.01 14.12 -12.16
N GLY A 66 -7.91 13.40 -12.29
CA GLY A 66 -7.70 12.05 -11.77
C GLY A 66 -8.01 11.95 -10.27
N TRP A 67 -7.71 12.99 -9.48
CA TRP A 67 -8.06 13.03 -8.06
C TRP A 67 -9.55 12.86 -7.82
N GLN A 68 -10.38 13.47 -8.65
CA GLN A 68 -11.84 13.38 -8.52
C GLN A 68 -12.36 12.05 -9.07
N SER A 69 -11.83 11.60 -10.21
CA SER A 69 -12.36 10.44 -10.93
C SER A 69 -11.90 9.10 -10.36
N ASN A 70 -10.74 9.05 -9.68
CA ASN A 70 -10.22 7.82 -9.07
C ASN A 70 -10.36 7.77 -7.55
N PHE A 71 -10.42 8.92 -6.86
CA PHE A 71 -10.36 8.93 -5.40
C PHE A 71 -11.52 9.68 -4.75
N GLU A 72 -11.60 11.02 -4.90
CA GLU A 72 -12.49 11.85 -4.09
C GLU A 72 -13.97 11.55 -4.31
N ASN A 73 -14.39 11.34 -5.58
CA ASN A 73 -15.79 11.06 -5.93
C ASN A 73 -16.14 9.56 -5.94
N ILE A 74 -15.15 8.69 -5.69
CA ILE A 74 -15.37 7.24 -5.69
C ILE A 74 -15.57 6.73 -4.26
N TYR A 75 -14.67 7.07 -3.35
CA TYR A 75 -14.68 6.58 -1.97
C TYR A 75 -15.45 7.53 -1.07
N THR A 76 -16.75 7.72 -1.35
CA THR A 76 -17.60 8.73 -0.73
C THR A 76 -18.34 8.26 0.52
N ALA A 77 -18.29 6.97 0.86
CA ALA A 77 -18.95 6.46 2.07
C ALA A 77 -18.38 7.15 3.32
N PRO A 78 -19.25 7.59 4.28
CA PRO A 78 -18.79 8.31 5.48
C PRO A 78 -17.70 7.60 6.28
N ALA A 79 -17.71 6.27 6.33
CA ALA A 79 -16.69 5.48 7.01
C ALA A 79 -15.32 5.52 6.31
N LEU A 80 -15.26 5.94 5.04
CA LEU A 80 -14.04 6.11 4.25
C LEU A 80 -13.54 7.56 4.24
N HIS A 81 -14.16 8.46 5.00
CA HIS A 81 -13.68 9.83 5.18
C HIS A 81 -12.64 9.95 6.31
N ASN A 82 -12.16 8.83 6.84
CA ASN A 82 -10.99 8.78 7.71
C ASN A 82 -9.71 9.09 6.91
N MET A 83 -8.60 9.24 7.64
CA MET A 83 -7.29 9.45 7.02
C MET A 83 -6.84 8.21 6.26
N TRP A 84 -6.41 8.40 5.03
CA TRP A 84 -5.78 7.42 4.16
C TRP A 84 -4.28 7.63 4.21
N TYR A 85 -3.55 6.64 4.69
CA TYR A 85 -2.10 6.61 4.65
C TYR A 85 -1.68 5.79 3.43
N CYS A 86 -0.91 6.40 2.54
CA CYS A 86 -0.69 5.90 1.19
C CYS A 86 0.76 5.51 0.96
N ALA A 87 0.98 4.46 0.19
CA ALA A 87 2.22 4.14 -0.51
C ALA A 87 2.08 4.49 -1.99
N LEU A 88 3.18 4.54 -2.73
CA LEU A 88 3.21 4.72 -4.18
C LEU A 88 3.29 3.35 -4.87
N GLY A 89 2.51 3.18 -5.94
CA GLY A 89 2.61 2.05 -6.84
C GLY A 89 3.27 2.42 -8.18
N ASN A 90 3.43 1.43 -9.07
CA ASN A 90 4.12 1.66 -10.35
C ASN A 90 3.30 2.54 -11.30
N HIS A 91 1.97 2.47 -11.29
CA HIS A 91 1.13 3.37 -12.08
C HIS A 91 1.13 4.80 -11.53
N ASP A 92 1.29 5.01 -10.23
CA ASP A 92 1.52 6.33 -9.66
C ASP A 92 2.86 6.91 -10.14
N TYR A 93 3.88 6.06 -10.35
CA TYR A 93 5.18 6.42 -10.88
C TYR A 93 5.21 6.73 -12.39
N GLU A 94 4.18 6.36 -13.13
CA GLU A 94 3.99 6.79 -14.51
C GLU A 94 3.57 8.27 -14.61
N GLY A 95 3.15 8.87 -13.50
CA GLY A 95 2.81 10.28 -13.36
C GLY A 95 3.84 11.09 -12.59
N ASN A 96 3.36 12.14 -11.94
CA ASN A 96 4.14 13.02 -11.08
C ASN A 96 3.94 12.62 -9.61
N THR A 97 4.81 11.79 -9.10
CA THR A 97 4.74 11.31 -7.70
C THR A 97 4.86 12.44 -6.68
N GLN A 98 5.54 13.55 -7.02
CA GLN A 98 5.59 14.72 -6.14
C GLN A 98 4.22 15.39 -5.99
N ALA A 99 3.38 15.36 -7.04
CA ALA A 99 2.02 15.87 -6.95
C ALA A 99 1.17 15.08 -5.94
N GLU A 100 1.41 13.78 -5.81
CA GLU A 100 0.71 12.96 -4.80
C GLU A 100 1.16 13.31 -3.36
N ILE A 101 2.45 13.56 -3.16
CA ILE A 101 2.98 14.04 -1.89
C ILE A 101 2.38 15.40 -1.56
N ASP A 102 2.39 16.33 -2.51
CA ASP A 102 1.89 17.70 -2.33
C ASP A 102 0.36 17.73 -2.09
N TYR A 103 -0.39 16.76 -2.61
CA TYR A 103 -1.83 16.64 -2.40
C TYR A 103 -2.19 16.41 -0.92
N THR A 104 -1.27 15.90 -0.12
CA THR A 104 -1.41 15.80 1.35
C THR A 104 -1.79 17.15 1.99
N ALA A 105 -1.32 18.26 1.45
CA ALA A 105 -1.67 19.59 1.95
C ALA A 105 -3.06 20.08 1.52
N LYS A 106 -3.68 19.42 0.54
CA LYS A 106 -4.98 19.80 -0.04
C LYS A 106 -6.13 18.95 0.45
N SER A 107 -5.93 17.64 0.50
CA SER A 107 -6.98 16.71 0.91
C SER A 107 -7.06 16.61 2.44
N ARG A 108 -8.29 16.48 2.94
CA ARG A 108 -8.52 16.24 4.37
C ARG A 108 -8.27 14.80 4.79
N ARG A 109 -8.13 13.89 3.83
CA ARG A 109 -8.05 12.45 4.08
C ARG A 109 -6.84 11.78 3.41
N TRP A 110 -6.24 12.36 2.39
CA TRP A 110 -5.02 11.84 1.76
C TRP A 110 -3.79 12.20 2.59
N ASN A 111 -2.96 11.21 2.91
CA ASN A 111 -1.71 11.41 3.65
C ASN A 111 -0.59 10.58 3.04
N LEU A 112 0.25 11.22 2.27
CA LEU A 112 1.50 10.74 1.70
C LEU A 112 2.57 11.80 1.96
N PRO A 113 3.11 11.90 3.19
CA PRO A 113 3.98 13.02 3.57
C PRO A 113 5.37 12.96 2.94
N ALA A 114 5.79 11.78 2.50
CA ALA A 114 7.05 11.47 1.82
C ALA A 114 6.92 10.15 1.07
N ARG A 115 7.89 9.81 0.23
CA ARG A 115 7.92 8.52 -0.51
C ARG A 115 7.96 7.32 0.43
N TYR A 116 8.64 7.45 1.55
CA TYR A 116 8.67 6.47 2.62
C TYR A 116 8.63 7.17 3.98
N TYR A 117 7.92 6.62 4.93
CA TYR A 117 7.69 7.24 6.24
C TYR A 117 7.12 6.21 7.23
N THR A 118 7.07 6.56 8.51
CA THR A 118 6.42 5.77 9.55
C THR A 118 5.19 6.46 10.13
N LYS A 119 4.26 5.66 10.60
CA LYS A 119 3.10 6.12 11.35
C LYS A 119 2.78 5.19 12.50
N THR A 120 2.77 5.72 13.72
CA THR A 120 2.32 4.99 14.92
C THR A 120 0.85 5.27 15.20
N PHE A 121 0.09 4.21 15.44
CA PHE A 121 -1.29 4.24 15.88
C PHE A 121 -1.37 3.71 17.32
N ARG A 122 -2.20 4.35 18.15
CA ARG A 122 -2.38 3.98 19.55
C ARG A 122 -3.82 3.63 19.83
N GLY A 123 -4.05 2.40 20.25
CA GLY A 123 -5.32 1.91 20.75
C GLY A 123 -5.33 1.80 22.26
N LYS A 124 -6.37 1.15 22.80
CA LYS A 124 -6.49 0.87 24.22
C LYS A 124 -5.55 -0.28 24.62
N GLY A 125 -4.33 0.06 25.02
CA GLY A 125 -3.33 -0.92 25.45
C GLY A 125 -2.60 -1.63 24.32
N THR A 126 -2.65 -1.10 23.10
CA THR A 126 -1.94 -1.62 21.93
C THR A 126 -1.39 -0.48 21.10
N THR A 127 -0.16 -0.62 20.64
CA THR A 127 0.49 0.26 19.69
C THR A 127 0.78 -0.50 18.41
N VAL A 128 0.51 0.15 17.27
CA VAL A 128 0.82 -0.39 15.93
C VAL A 128 1.67 0.63 15.19
N GLU A 129 2.84 0.22 14.77
CA GLU A 129 3.68 1.00 13.88
C GLU A 129 3.56 0.49 12.46
N VAL A 130 3.27 1.40 11.53
CA VAL A 130 3.22 1.11 10.10
C VAL A 130 4.34 1.86 9.39
N ILE A 131 5.23 1.12 8.76
CA ILE A 131 6.36 1.61 7.99
C ILE A 131 5.97 1.53 6.51
N PHE A 132 5.75 2.68 5.88
CA PHE A 132 5.43 2.76 4.45
C PHE A 132 6.71 2.82 3.63
N LEU A 133 6.83 1.95 2.62
CA LEU A 133 7.96 1.88 1.71
C LEU A 133 7.57 2.29 0.30
N ASP A 134 8.50 2.92 -0.37
CA ASP A 134 8.48 3.10 -1.81
C ASP A 134 9.32 1.99 -2.45
N THR A 135 8.67 1.00 -3.01
CA THR A 135 9.34 -0.16 -3.61
C THR A 135 9.69 0.03 -5.09
N ASN A 136 9.10 1.01 -5.76
CA ASN A 136 9.31 1.27 -7.18
C ASN A 136 10.80 1.48 -7.57
N PRO A 137 11.59 2.28 -6.83
CA PRO A 137 12.99 2.51 -7.16
C PRO A 137 13.89 1.28 -7.06
N TYR A 138 13.44 0.19 -6.45
CA TYR A 138 14.21 -1.05 -6.38
C TYR A 138 14.06 -1.91 -7.64
N LEU A 139 13.00 -1.68 -8.43
CA LEU A 139 12.73 -2.47 -9.63
C LEU A 139 13.62 -2.03 -10.79
N GLN A 140 14.41 -2.96 -11.33
CA GLN A 140 15.27 -2.72 -12.45
C GLN A 140 14.48 -2.18 -13.67
N ARG A 141 13.31 -2.74 -13.93
CA ARG A 141 12.42 -2.31 -15.01
C ARG A 141 12.13 -0.81 -14.92
N GLU A 142 11.71 -0.32 -13.75
CA GLU A 142 11.31 1.08 -13.58
C GLU A 142 12.51 2.02 -13.64
N ARG A 143 13.64 1.63 -13.07
CA ARG A 143 14.87 2.43 -13.12
C ARG A 143 15.46 2.56 -14.52
N THR A 144 15.20 1.62 -15.41
CA THR A 144 15.77 1.59 -16.76
C THR A 144 14.84 2.14 -17.84
N GLN A 145 13.63 2.54 -17.49
CA GLN A 145 12.61 3.10 -18.39
C GLN A 145 12.16 4.51 -17.92
N PRO A 146 13.06 5.51 -17.91
CA PRO A 146 12.72 6.85 -17.38
C PRO A 146 11.66 7.59 -18.21
N GLU A 147 11.40 7.16 -19.44
CA GLU A 147 10.30 7.67 -20.26
C GLU A 147 8.92 7.24 -19.73
N LEU A 148 8.86 6.15 -18.98
CA LEU A 148 7.63 5.63 -18.38
C LEU A 148 7.59 5.88 -16.86
N TYR A 149 8.75 5.79 -16.21
CA TYR A 149 8.90 5.97 -14.75
C TYR A 149 9.93 7.08 -14.45
N PRO A 150 9.58 8.36 -14.67
CA PRO A 150 10.56 9.45 -14.69
C PRO A 150 11.33 9.63 -13.38
N ASP A 151 10.71 9.28 -12.25
CA ASP A 151 11.29 9.52 -10.93
C ASP A 151 12.05 8.32 -10.35
N ALA A 152 11.84 7.10 -10.86
CA ALA A 152 12.34 5.88 -10.23
C ALA A 152 13.87 5.82 -10.13
N SER A 153 14.58 6.22 -11.20
CA SER A 153 16.05 6.21 -11.22
C SER A 153 16.69 7.32 -10.38
N LEU A 154 15.92 8.31 -9.96
CA LEU A 154 16.40 9.47 -9.19
C LEU A 154 16.43 9.19 -7.68
N GLN A 155 15.82 8.10 -7.23
CA GLN A 155 15.72 7.80 -5.80
C GLN A 155 16.96 7.06 -5.26
N ASP A 156 17.37 7.41 -4.04
CA ASP A 156 18.45 6.73 -3.32
C ASP A 156 17.94 5.49 -2.56
N THR A 157 17.93 4.35 -3.24
CA THR A 157 17.51 3.07 -2.64
C THR A 157 18.40 2.64 -1.47
N ALA A 158 19.69 2.99 -1.50
CA ALA A 158 20.59 2.66 -0.40
C ALA A 158 20.27 3.46 0.87
N ALA A 159 19.86 4.72 0.73
CA ALA A 159 19.38 5.53 1.84
C ALA A 159 18.09 4.94 2.42
N GLN A 160 17.11 4.59 1.59
CA GLN A 160 15.86 3.98 2.05
C GLN A 160 16.10 2.62 2.72
N SER A 161 17.00 1.78 2.19
CA SER A 161 17.33 0.48 2.79
C SER A 161 17.95 0.63 4.19
N ARG A 162 18.86 1.60 4.36
CA ARG A 162 19.42 1.91 5.69
C ARG A 162 18.34 2.41 6.64
N TRP A 163 17.51 3.35 6.18
CA TRP A 163 16.40 3.87 6.97
C TRP A 163 15.44 2.74 7.40
N LEU A 164 15.03 1.86 6.49
CA LEU A 164 14.17 0.71 6.83
C LEU A 164 14.80 -0.19 7.90
N ALA A 165 16.09 -0.49 7.74
CA ALA A 165 16.81 -1.31 8.71
C ALA A 165 16.88 -0.65 10.10
N ASP A 166 17.03 0.67 10.13
CA ASP A 166 17.09 1.46 11.36
C ASP A 166 15.71 1.57 12.02
N GLU A 167 14.64 1.85 11.24
CA GLU A 167 13.26 1.90 11.76
C GLU A 167 12.89 0.55 12.39
N LEU A 168 13.07 -0.54 11.66
CA LEU A 168 12.79 -1.89 12.17
C LEU A 168 13.67 -2.29 13.38
N ALA A 169 14.89 -1.72 13.51
CA ALA A 169 15.74 -1.99 14.65
C ALA A 169 15.29 -1.28 15.93
N HIS A 170 14.63 -0.16 15.80
CA HIS A 170 14.20 0.72 16.89
C HIS A 170 12.69 0.68 17.16
N ALA A 171 11.93 -0.07 16.35
CA ALA A 171 10.51 -0.26 16.55
C ALA A 171 10.24 -0.91 17.92
N ASP A 172 9.45 -0.24 18.74
CA ASP A 172 9.04 -0.67 20.09
C ASP A 172 7.52 -0.86 20.22
N ALA A 173 6.80 -0.79 19.11
CA ALA A 173 5.37 -1.02 19.05
C ALA A 173 5.02 -2.50 19.29
N ASP A 174 3.82 -2.76 19.80
CA ASP A 174 3.31 -4.14 20.01
C ASP A 174 3.14 -4.89 18.68
N TRP A 175 2.87 -4.16 17.59
CA TRP A 175 2.78 -4.66 16.23
C TRP A 175 3.56 -3.77 15.27
N VAL A 176 4.38 -4.36 14.43
CA VAL A 176 5.16 -3.68 13.39
C VAL A 176 4.73 -4.19 12.02
N ILE A 177 4.17 -3.30 11.22
CA ILE A 177 3.67 -3.58 9.87
C ILE A 177 4.52 -2.82 8.86
N VAL A 178 5.00 -3.51 7.84
CA VAL A 178 5.59 -2.86 6.66
C VAL A 178 4.54 -2.84 5.55
N ALA A 179 4.23 -1.68 5.02
CA ALA A 179 3.26 -1.46 3.96
C ALA A 179 3.97 -0.97 2.70
N ALA A 180 3.82 -1.67 1.61
CA ALA A 180 4.48 -1.39 0.33
C ALA A 180 3.56 -1.74 -0.84
N HIS A 181 3.96 -1.41 -2.07
CA HIS A 181 3.18 -1.81 -3.24
C HIS A 181 3.54 -3.22 -3.71
N HIS A 182 4.79 -3.48 -4.02
CA HIS A 182 5.22 -4.74 -4.64
C HIS A 182 5.38 -5.87 -3.61
N PRO A 183 4.90 -7.09 -3.92
CA PRO A 183 5.00 -8.23 -3.02
C PRO A 183 6.41 -8.83 -2.98
N VAL A 184 6.80 -9.36 -1.81
CA VAL A 184 8.00 -10.21 -1.67
C VAL A 184 7.72 -11.61 -2.25
N TYR A 185 6.54 -12.14 -1.99
CA TYR A 185 6.09 -13.44 -2.46
C TYR A 185 4.77 -13.32 -3.19
N SER A 186 4.63 -14.04 -4.30
CA SER A 186 3.38 -14.22 -5.03
C SER A 186 3.43 -15.51 -5.85
N SER A 187 2.31 -16.15 -6.04
CA SER A 187 2.17 -17.31 -6.94
C SER A 187 2.05 -16.90 -8.41
N ARG A 188 1.79 -15.61 -8.69
CA ARG A 188 1.63 -15.13 -10.07
C ARG A 188 2.95 -15.13 -10.83
N ASN A 189 2.91 -15.73 -12.03
CA ASN A 189 4.09 -15.90 -12.87
C ASN A 189 4.49 -14.63 -13.64
N ASP A 190 3.56 -13.74 -13.91
CA ASP A 190 3.82 -12.47 -14.60
C ASP A 190 4.61 -11.45 -13.76
N ALA A 191 4.53 -11.54 -12.44
CA ALA A 191 5.27 -10.68 -11.50
C ALA A 191 6.68 -11.21 -11.11
N VAL A 192 7.22 -12.24 -11.80
CA VAL A 192 8.45 -12.93 -11.38
C VAL A 192 9.68 -12.02 -11.32
N HIS A 193 9.82 -11.08 -12.26
CA HIS A 193 10.97 -10.16 -12.29
C HIS A 193 10.90 -9.12 -11.17
N GLN A 194 9.74 -8.55 -10.93
CA GLN A 194 9.51 -7.60 -9.83
C GLN A 194 9.79 -8.25 -8.48
N ARG A 195 9.29 -9.46 -8.26
CA ARG A 195 9.58 -10.23 -7.04
C ARG A 195 11.06 -10.47 -6.83
N ALA A 196 11.81 -10.82 -7.89
CA ALA A 196 13.24 -11.06 -7.80
C ALA A 196 14.00 -9.84 -7.29
N ASP A 197 13.64 -8.64 -7.76
CA ASP A 197 14.24 -7.38 -7.31
C ASP A 197 13.89 -7.10 -5.84
N ILE A 198 12.62 -7.27 -5.44
CA ILE A 198 12.18 -7.06 -4.05
C ILE A 198 12.83 -8.10 -3.12
N GLN A 199 12.91 -9.36 -3.53
CA GLN A 199 13.61 -10.39 -2.78
C GLN A 199 15.11 -10.11 -2.63
N ALA A 200 15.75 -9.54 -3.64
CA ALA A 200 17.17 -9.21 -3.58
C ALA A 200 17.47 -8.04 -2.62
N HIS A 201 16.59 -7.05 -2.52
CA HIS A 201 16.88 -5.80 -1.84
C HIS A 201 16.13 -5.61 -0.51
N ILE A 202 14.89 -6.03 -0.42
CA ILE A 202 14.01 -5.78 0.74
C ILE A 202 13.91 -7.00 1.65
N GLU A 203 13.73 -8.21 1.10
CA GLU A 203 13.58 -9.42 1.91
C GLU A 203 14.71 -9.64 2.91
N PRO A 204 16.01 -9.43 2.60
CA PRO A 204 17.09 -9.63 3.58
C PRO A 204 16.97 -8.71 4.80
N ILE A 205 16.43 -7.49 4.62
CA ILE A 205 16.20 -6.55 5.72
C ILE A 205 15.04 -7.04 6.58
N LEU A 206 13.95 -7.46 5.95
CA LEU A 206 12.77 -8.01 6.64
C LEU A 206 13.16 -9.29 7.43
N ALA A 207 13.89 -10.20 6.80
CA ALA A 207 14.32 -11.44 7.43
C ALA A 207 15.25 -11.21 8.65
N ALA A 208 16.08 -10.17 8.59
CA ALA A 208 16.97 -9.81 9.70
C ALA A 208 16.24 -9.16 10.88
N ARG A 209 15.18 -8.40 10.61
CA ARG A 209 14.48 -7.52 11.57
C ARG A 209 13.08 -8.01 11.97
N ARG A 210 12.44 -8.82 11.13
CA ARG A 210 11.21 -9.58 11.42
C ARG A 210 10.03 -8.73 11.85
N PRO A 211 9.50 -7.86 10.97
CA PRO A 211 8.20 -7.25 11.22
C PRO A 211 7.12 -8.33 11.35
N ASP A 212 6.02 -8.04 12.01
CA ASP A 212 4.91 -8.98 12.16
C ASP A 212 4.22 -9.24 10.82
N ILE A 213 3.99 -8.17 10.05
CA ILE A 213 3.27 -8.25 8.78
C ILE A 213 3.99 -7.41 7.71
N TYR A 214 4.06 -7.96 6.48
CA TYR A 214 4.34 -7.22 5.26
C TYR A 214 3.08 -7.19 4.41
N LEU A 215 2.57 -6.00 4.12
CA LEU A 215 1.39 -5.77 3.28
C LEU A 215 1.81 -5.31 1.90
N SER A 216 1.16 -5.84 0.86
CA SER A 216 1.41 -5.46 -0.54
C SER A 216 0.15 -5.47 -1.40
N GLY A 217 0.26 -4.97 -2.63
CA GLY A 217 -0.72 -4.96 -3.71
C GLY A 217 -0.14 -5.54 -5.00
N ASP A 218 -0.22 -4.79 -6.11
CA ASP A 218 0.37 -5.01 -7.44
C ASP A 218 -0.20 -6.18 -8.24
N VAL A 219 -0.33 -7.35 -7.65
CA VAL A 219 -0.69 -8.59 -8.38
C VAL A 219 -2.18 -8.85 -8.51
N HIS A 220 -3.02 -7.95 -8.03
CA HIS A 220 -4.48 -7.96 -8.17
C HIS A 220 -5.17 -9.25 -7.68
N CYS A 221 -4.55 -9.99 -6.77
CA CYS A 221 -5.13 -11.18 -6.15
C CYS A 221 -4.82 -11.21 -4.65
N PHE A 222 -5.66 -11.91 -3.90
CA PHE A 222 -5.42 -12.08 -2.47
C PHE A 222 -4.52 -13.28 -2.23
N GLU A 223 -3.39 -13.04 -1.55
CA GLU A 223 -2.45 -14.10 -1.19
C GLU A 223 -1.97 -13.91 0.26
N HIS A 224 -1.65 -15.03 0.91
CA HIS A 224 -1.06 -15.03 2.23
C HIS A 224 0.06 -16.06 2.30
N PHE A 225 1.26 -15.59 2.58
CA PHE A 225 2.44 -16.42 2.81
C PHE A 225 2.96 -16.17 4.22
N ARG A 226 3.74 -17.10 4.74
CA ARG A 226 4.38 -16.97 6.02
C ARG A 226 5.87 -17.24 5.89
N SER A 227 6.71 -16.45 6.58
CA SER A 227 8.15 -16.70 6.63
C SER A 227 8.47 -18.09 7.14
N ALA A 228 9.62 -18.66 6.73
CA ALA A 228 10.02 -20.00 7.12
C ALA A 228 10.17 -20.18 8.65
N ASP A 229 10.49 -19.10 9.37
CA ASP A 229 10.57 -19.08 10.84
C ASP A 229 9.21 -18.78 11.52
N GLY A 230 8.16 -18.56 10.73
CA GLY A 230 6.79 -18.34 11.19
C GLY A 230 6.55 -16.99 11.88
N ARG A 231 7.44 -16.00 11.69
CA ARG A 231 7.37 -14.72 12.42
C ARG A 231 6.77 -13.57 11.63
N THR A 232 6.92 -13.57 10.31
CA THR A 232 6.38 -12.54 9.43
C THR A 232 5.30 -13.13 8.56
N ASP A 233 4.13 -12.54 8.56
CA ASP A 233 3.05 -12.82 7.64
C ASP A 233 3.14 -11.86 6.44
N TYR A 234 3.16 -12.38 5.21
CA TYR A 234 3.15 -11.62 3.96
C TYR A 234 1.75 -11.69 3.38
N VAL A 235 1.06 -10.57 3.33
CA VAL A 235 -0.32 -10.49 2.89
C VAL A 235 -0.41 -9.56 1.70
N THR A 236 -0.85 -10.09 0.57
CA THR A 236 -1.13 -9.29 -0.62
C THR A 236 -2.61 -8.98 -0.69
N CYS A 237 -2.93 -7.70 -0.77
CA CYS A 237 -4.30 -7.21 -0.91
C CYS A 237 -4.75 -7.37 -2.38
N THR A 238 -5.99 -7.76 -2.57
CA THR A 238 -6.57 -7.77 -3.92
C THR A 238 -6.85 -6.35 -4.41
N SER A 239 -7.00 -6.21 -5.73
CA SER A 239 -7.28 -4.93 -6.37
C SER A 239 -8.63 -4.33 -5.98
N GLY A 240 -8.66 -3.01 -5.91
CA GLY A 240 -9.87 -2.21 -5.74
C GLY A 240 -10.65 -1.98 -7.03
N SER A 241 -10.12 -2.39 -8.19
CA SER A 241 -10.78 -2.18 -9.50
C SER A 241 -10.84 -3.43 -10.37
N ASN A 242 -9.76 -4.19 -10.49
CA ASN A 242 -9.65 -5.34 -11.39
C ASN A 242 -8.95 -6.50 -10.66
N ALA A 243 -9.66 -7.55 -10.33
CA ALA A 243 -9.08 -8.74 -9.69
C ALA A 243 -8.67 -9.79 -10.72
N TYR A 244 -7.53 -10.44 -10.47
CA TYR A 244 -7.03 -11.55 -11.29
C TYR A 244 -7.07 -12.87 -10.52
N PRO A 245 -7.25 -14.01 -11.21
CA PRO A 245 -7.14 -15.30 -10.56
C PRO A 245 -5.70 -15.56 -10.14
N VAL A 246 -5.52 -16.31 -9.04
CA VAL A 246 -4.23 -16.88 -8.67
C VAL A 246 -3.84 -17.99 -9.67
N ASP A 247 -2.55 -18.09 -9.98
CA ASP A 247 -2.06 -19.22 -10.76
C ASP A 247 -2.15 -20.52 -9.92
N ALA A 248 -2.45 -21.63 -10.60
CA ALA A 248 -2.44 -22.91 -9.92
C ALA A 248 -1.02 -23.27 -9.45
N VAL A 249 -0.86 -23.52 -8.18
CA VAL A 249 0.40 -23.95 -7.54
C VAL A 249 0.62 -25.43 -7.73
#